data_16d9b447e21a72bde4a1c08bc1bc07ae
#
_entry.id   16d9b447e21a72bde4a1c08bc1bc07ae
#
_cell.length_a   1.000
_cell.length_b   1.000
_cell.length_c   1.000
_cell.angle_alpha   90.00
_cell.angle_beta   90.00
_cell.angle_gamma   90.00
#
_symmetry.space_group_name_H-M   'P 1'
#
loop_
_entity.id
_entity.type
_entity.pdbx_description
1 polymer ?
#
loop_
_entity_poly.entity_id
_entity_poly.type
_entity_poly.pdbx_seq_one_letter_code
_entity_poly.pdbx_strand_id
1 'polypeptide(L)'
;MVTAQDTLIVSDSSMKNIITYSADERIYNDVAKKQVHLFGNAKVQMEGLEITAGYILLDLEANEIWAQYRYDKDSLKVEYPVFTDGGETVTCHRLKFNTKTKKGFLEELSIKQDEFYFHMETAKRQTNEEIHLLKGRLTTCDLEEPHYHFQLSKAVIVPNKRIVSGPMNLWVKGIPTPLGLPFSYIPNQEKKTSGLLFPA
;
A
#
# COMPACT_ATOMS: atom_id res chain seq x y z
N MET A 1 2.70 11.82 28.44
CA MET A 1 3.01 11.12 27.19
C MET A 1 4.28 11.74 26.63
N VAL A 2 5.40 11.02 26.64
CA VAL A 2 6.66 11.51 26.08
C VAL A 2 6.80 10.87 24.72
N THR A 3 6.48 11.61 23.66
CA THR A 3 6.77 11.23 22.28
C THR A 3 8.28 11.33 22.06
N ALA A 4 8.94 10.21 21.79
CA ALA A 4 10.33 10.23 21.36
C ALA A 4 10.38 10.55 19.86
N GLN A 5 10.86 11.75 19.52
CA GLN A 5 11.22 12.09 18.15
C GLN A 5 12.75 12.07 18.03
N ASP A 6 13.25 11.29 17.10
CA ASP A 6 14.65 11.31 16.73
C ASP A 6 14.81 11.50 15.22
N THR A 7 15.78 12.31 14.82
CA THR A 7 15.99 12.66 13.41
C THR A 7 17.40 12.21 13.02
N LEU A 8 17.46 11.15 12.20
CA LEU A 8 18.72 10.74 11.57
C LEU A 8 18.89 11.44 10.23
N ILE A 9 19.95 12.23 10.13
CA ILE A 9 20.44 12.77 8.85
C ILE A 9 21.47 11.77 8.31
N VAL A 10 21.05 10.89 7.42
CA VAL A 10 21.99 10.04 6.69
C VAL A 10 22.57 10.85 5.55
N SER A 11 23.70 11.49 5.77
CA SER A 11 24.45 12.19 4.73
C SER A 11 25.36 11.20 4.00
N ASP A 12 24.87 10.59 2.94
CA ASP A 12 25.74 10.09 1.87
C ASP A 12 25.80 11.16 0.78
N SER A 13 27.00 11.46 0.28
CA SER A 13 27.35 12.65 -0.50
C SER A 13 26.70 12.78 -1.89
N SER A 14 25.66 12.02 -2.19
CA SER A 14 24.97 12.08 -3.49
C SER A 14 23.44 12.22 -3.46
N MET A 15 22.76 12.06 -2.31
CA MET A 15 21.32 12.38 -2.16
C MET A 15 20.98 12.72 -0.72
N LYS A 16 20.43 13.93 -0.51
CA LYS A 16 19.91 14.38 0.80
C LYS A 16 18.53 13.77 1.04
N ASN A 17 18.40 12.48 1.22
CA ASN A 17 17.15 11.88 1.66
C ASN A 17 17.11 11.95 3.19
N ILE A 18 16.43 12.96 3.70
CA ILE A 18 16.17 13.04 5.13
C ILE A 18 15.04 12.07 5.45
N ILE A 19 15.35 11.05 6.26
CA ILE A 19 14.36 10.14 6.81
C ILE A 19 14.07 10.61 8.23
N THR A 20 12.82 10.98 8.49
CA THR A 20 12.33 11.27 9.84
C THR A 20 11.51 10.08 10.34
N TYR A 21 11.69 9.72 11.61
CA TYR A 21 10.94 8.63 12.20
C TYR A 21 10.50 8.97 13.63
N SER A 22 9.40 8.39 14.06
CA SER A 22 8.88 8.50 15.41
C SER A 22 8.16 7.22 15.82
N ALA A 23 8.00 7.00 17.11
CA ALA A 23 7.21 5.91 17.68
C ALA A 23 6.68 6.32 19.04
N ASP A 24 5.49 5.80 19.42
CA ASP A 24 4.85 6.15 20.69
C ASP A 24 5.37 5.33 21.87
N GLU A 25 5.78 4.06 21.63
CA GLU A 25 6.16 3.18 22.74
C GLU A 25 7.66 3.08 22.92
N ARG A 26 8.41 2.72 21.88
CA ARG A 26 9.86 2.50 21.98
C ARG A 26 10.55 2.64 20.64
N ILE A 27 11.74 3.27 20.68
CA ILE A 27 12.73 3.27 19.62
C ILE A 27 13.95 2.49 20.13
N TYR A 28 14.41 1.49 19.38
CA TYR A 28 15.59 0.71 19.69
C TYR A 28 16.56 0.72 18.51
N ASN A 29 17.78 1.21 18.77
CA ASN A 29 18.85 1.31 17.79
C ASN A 29 19.85 0.17 17.99
N ASP A 30 19.93 -0.77 17.03
CA ASP A 30 20.99 -1.78 16.96
C ASP A 30 22.14 -1.24 16.09
N VAL A 31 23.12 -0.65 16.76
CA VAL A 31 24.28 -0.04 16.07
C VAL A 31 25.12 -1.08 15.35
N ALA A 32 25.22 -2.31 15.89
CA ALA A 32 26.02 -3.37 15.30
C ALA A 32 25.44 -3.85 13.96
N LYS A 33 24.11 -3.90 13.86
CA LYS A 33 23.40 -4.28 12.64
C LYS A 33 22.99 -3.10 11.78
N LYS A 34 23.22 -1.87 12.22
CA LYS A 34 22.76 -0.63 11.58
C LYS A 34 21.22 -0.64 11.35
N GLN A 35 20.49 -1.09 12.36
CA GLN A 35 19.04 -1.24 12.31
C GLN A 35 18.36 -0.38 13.38
N VAL A 36 17.22 0.22 13.01
CA VAL A 36 16.36 0.97 13.93
C VAL A 36 14.99 0.30 13.99
N HIS A 37 14.58 -0.07 15.20
CA HIS A 37 13.29 -0.71 15.45
C HIS A 37 12.36 0.29 16.13
N LEU A 38 11.18 0.48 15.56
CA LEU A 38 10.14 1.40 16.02
C LEU A 38 8.91 0.60 16.44
N PHE A 39 8.39 0.86 17.64
CA PHE A 39 7.27 0.14 18.21
C PHE A 39 6.15 1.08 18.65
N GLY A 40 4.89 0.75 18.31
CA GLY A 40 3.68 1.48 18.65
C GLY A 40 3.49 2.74 17.82
N ASN A 41 2.43 2.78 16.99
CA ASN A 41 2.15 3.89 16.09
C ASN A 41 3.40 4.44 15.40
N ALA A 42 4.28 3.50 15.00
CA ALA A 42 5.55 3.86 14.38
C ALA A 42 5.29 4.60 13.06
N LYS A 43 6.05 5.67 12.83
CA LYS A 43 5.92 6.53 11.66
C LYS A 43 7.27 6.79 11.03
N VAL A 44 7.35 6.68 9.72
CA VAL A 44 8.52 7.03 8.92
C VAL A 44 8.09 7.92 7.78
N GLN A 45 8.79 9.04 7.59
CA GLN A 45 8.53 9.98 6.50
C GLN A 45 9.80 10.22 5.69
N MET A 46 9.67 10.26 4.37
CA MET A 46 10.76 10.47 3.41
C MET A 46 10.20 11.00 2.09
N GLU A 47 10.65 12.17 1.63
CA GLU A 47 10.37 12.72 0.29
C GLU A 47 8.89 12.62 -0.18
N GLY A 48 7.93 12.98 0.68
CA GLY A 48 6.50 12.91 0.36
C GLY A 48 5.86 11.53 0.54
N LEU A 49 6.66 10.53 0.93
CA LEU A 49 6.22 9.20 1.30
C LEU A 49 6.08 9.12 2.82
N GLU A 50 5.00 8.54 3.29
CA GLU A 50 4.74 8.28 4.69
C GLU A 50 4.37 6.81 4.90
N ILE A 51 4.98 6.19 5.91
CA ILE A 51 4.66 4.83 6.33
C ILE A 51 4.32 4.87 7.82
N THR A 52 3.15 4.38 8.20
CA THR A 52 2.77 4.19 9.60
C THR A 52 2.45 2.73 9.85
N ALA A 53 2.81 2.19 11.01
CA ALA A 53 2.53 0.80 11.38
C ALA A 53 2.69 0.55 12.88
N GLY A 54 2.25 -0.60 13.35
CA GLY A 54 2.49 -1.03 14.73
C GLY A 54 3.96 -1.34 15.00
N TYR A 55 4.68 -1.81 14.00
CA TYR A 55 6.10 -2.05 14.06
C TYR A 55 6.77 -1.70 12.73
N ILE A 56 7.87 -0.94 12.80
CA ILE A 56 8.72 -0.63 11.65
C ILE A 56 10.17 -0.95 11.97
N LEU A 57 10.84 -1.62 11.04
CA LEU A 57 12.28 -1.86 11.03
C LEU A 57 12.90 -1.06 9.88
N LEU A 58 13.83 -0.20 10.21
CA LEU A 58 14.70 0.48 9.25
C LEU A 58 16.03 -0.24 9.18
N ASP A 59 16.35 -0.83 8.05
CA ASP A 59 17.68 -1.39 7.77
C ASP A 59 18.48 -0.39 6.95
N LEU A 60 19.44 0.28 7.61
CA LEU A 60 20.22 1.35 7.00
C LEU A 60 21.28 0.81 6.04
N GLU A 61 21.72 -0.44 6.20
CA GLU A 61 22.68 -1.07 5.31
C GLU A 61 22.04 -1.57 4.03
N ALA A 62 20.91 -2.28 4.15
CA ALA A 62 20.13 -2.75 3.01
C ALA A 62 19.32 -1.62 2.35
N ASN A 63 19.16 -0.47 2.99
CA ASN A 63 18.27 0.63 2.61
C ASN A 63 16.81 0.17 2.48
N GLU A 64 16.36 -0.63 3.42
CA GLU A 64 15.04 -1.24 3.43
C GLU A 64 14.24 -0.82 4.65
N ILE A 65 12.95 -0.62 4.43
CA ILE A 65 11.94 -0.38 5.45
C ILE A 65 11.03 -1.58 5.45
N TRP A 66 10.86 -2.21 6.61
CA TRP A 66 9.91 -3.28 6.85
C TRP A 66 8.85 -2.79 7.81
N ALA A 67 7.58 -2.93 7.46
CA ALA A 67 6.49 -2.56 8.32
C ALA A 67 5.47 -3.70 8.44
N GLN A 68 4.93 -3.90 9.62
CA GLN A 68 3.90 -4.89 9.90
C GLN A 68 2.97 -4.44 11.02
N TYR A 69 1.75 -5.02 11.04
CA TYR A 69 0.84 -4.85 12.15
C TYR A 69 1.42 -5.43 13.44
N ARG A 70 0.86 -5.08 14.57
CA ARG A 70 1.14 -5.72 15.86
C ARG A 70 -0.12 -6.38 16.43
N TYR A 71 0.08 -7.19 17.47
CA TYR A 71 -1.00 -7.72 18.25
C TYR A 71 -1.19 -6.87 19.52
N ASP A 72 -2.43 -6.58 19.88
CA ASP A 72 -2.76 -5.99 21.18
C ASP A 72 -2.81 -7.06 22.29
N LYS A 73 -3.26 -6.64 23.49
CA LYS A 73 -3.36 -7.53 24.66
C LYS A 73 -4.39 -8.66 24.46
N ASP A 74 -5.37 -8.45 23.60
CA ASP A 74 -6.43 -9.40 23.29
C ASP A 74 -6.10 -10.27 22.07
N SER A 75 -4.83 -10.24 21.61
CA SER A 75 -4.33 -10.95 20.41
C SER A 75 -5.02 -10.53 19.12
N LEU A 76 -5.60 -9.34 19.08
CA LEU A 76 -6.17 -8.76 17.87
C LEU A 76 -5.07 -8.03 17.10
N LYS A 77 -5.13 -8.14 15.76
CA LYS A 77 -4.23 -7.40 14.87
C LYS A 77 -4.63 -5.92 14.86
N VAL A 78 -3.70 -5.07 15.24
CA VAL A 78 -3.91 -3.62 15.32
C VAL A 78 -2.77 -2.87 14.63
N GLU A 79 -3.00 -1.58 14.31
CA GLU A 79 -2.00 -0.71 13.73
C GLU A 79 -1.41 -1.30 12.44
N TYR A 80 -2.29 -1.66 11.51
CA TYR A 80 -1.89 -2.14 10.20
C TYR A 80 -0.99 -1.13 9.48
N PRO A 81 0.01 -1.60 8.71
CA PRO A 81 0.81 -0.71 7.89
C PRO A 81 -0.05 0.08 6.92
N VAL A 82 0.15 1.39 6.94
CA VAL A 82 -0.45 2.33 6.00
C VAL A 82 0.68 3.02 5.24
N PHE A 83 0.64 2.91 3.94
CA PHE A 83 1.58 3.51 3.01
C PHE A 83 0.90 4.65 2.27
N THR A 84 1.43 5.85 2.38
CA THR A 84 0.91 7.03 1.68
C THR A 84 1.98 7.59 0.76
N ASP A 85 1.67 7.76 -0.51
CA ASP A 85 2.54 8.31 -1.54
C ASP A 85 1.74 9.20 -2.48
N GLY A 86 2.12 10.46 -2.64
CA GLY A 86 1.43 11.41 -3.53
C GLY A 86 -0.06 11.64 -3.23
N GLY A 87 -0.51 11.40 -1.99
CA GLY A 87 -1.91 11.53 -1.57
C GLY A 87 -2.74 10.25 -1.71
N GLU A 88 -2.20 9.20 -2.33
CA GLU A 88 -2.81 7.88 -2.35
C GLU A 88 -2.42 7.10 -1.10
N THR A 89 -3.40 6.44 -0.48
CA THR A 89 -3.22 5.69 0.76
C THR A 89 -3.58 4.23 0.56
N VAL A 90 -2.68 3.34 0.96
CA VAL A 90 -2.84 1.90 0.88
C VAL A 90 -2.64 1.28 2.26
N THR A 91 -3.59 0.49 2.72
CA THR A 91 -3.46 -0.31 3.94
C THR A 91 -3.08 -1.74 3.57
N CYS A 92 -2.14 -2.34 4.31
CA CYS A 92 -1.68 -3.71 4.05
C CYS A 92 -1.34 -4.44 5.35
N HIS A 93 -1.07 -5.75 5.27
CA HIS A 93 -0.62 -6.52 6.43
C HIS A 93 0.88 -6.43 6.64
N ARG A 94 1.64 -6.44 5.55
CA ARG A 94 3.09 -6.29 5.56
C ARG A 94 3.55 -5.43 4.40
N LEU A 95 4.58 -4.66 4.66
CA LEU A 95 5.22 -3.79 3.68
C LEU A 95 6.73 -4.00 3.74
N LYS A 96 7.35 -4.13 2.59
CA LYS A 96 8.78 -4.01 2.39
C LYS A 96 9.03 -2.94 1.34
N PHE A 97 9.83 -1.93 1.66
CA PHE A 97 10.15 -0.84 0.74
C PHE A 97 11.64 -0.57 0.71
N ASN A 98 12.20 -0.45 -0.48
CA ASN A 98 13.62 -0.10 -0.64
C ASN A 98 13.74 1.39 -0.98
N THR A 99 14.42 2.14 -0.12
CA THR A 99 14.51 3.61 -0.21
C THR A 99 15.34 4.09 -1.39
N LYS A 100 16.33 3.31 -1.84
CA LYS A 100 17.17 3.64 -3.02
C LYS A 100 16.50 3.33 -4.33
N THR A 101 15.94 2.12 -4.47
CA THR A 101 15.36 1.67 -5.74
C THR A 101 13.90 2.09 -5.90
N LYS A 102 13.28 2.62 -4.81
CA LYS A 102 11.86 2.98 -4.72
C LYS A 102 10.92 1.79 -5.01
N LYS A 103 11.43 0.56 -4.95
CA LYS A 103 10.64 -0.64 -5.10
C LYS A 103 9.93 -0.98 -3.80
N GLY A 104 8.67 -1.36 -3.91
CA GLY A 104 7.85 -1.80 -2.79
C GLY A 104 7.26 -3.18 -3.01
N PHE A 105 7.06 -3.91 -1.93
CA PHE A 105 6.32 -5.17 -1.90
C PHE A 105 5.34 -5.11 -0.74
N LEU A 106 4.05 -5.30 -1.04
CA LEU A 106 2.97 -5.25 -0.07
C LEU A 106 2.21 -6.58 -0.11
N GLU A 107 1.86 -7.09 1.05
CA GLU A 107 1.05 -8.30 1.23
C GLU A 107 -0.30 -7.97 1.82
N GLU A 108 -1.35 -8.61 1.31
CA GLU A 108 -2.73 -8.48 1.77
C GLU A 108 -3.16 -7.01 1.89
N LEU A 109 -3.23 -6.35 0.75
CA LEU A 109 -3.54 -4.92 0.70
C LEU A 109 -4.99 -4.65 0.35
N SER A 110 -5.51 -3.56 0.90
CA SER A 110 -6.81 -3.00 0.60
C SER A 110 -6.66 -1.55 0.15
N ILE A 111 -7.25 -1.25 -0.99
CA ILE A 111 -7.29 0.09 -1.57
C ILE A 111 -8.75 0.47 -1.79
N LYS A 112 -9.14 1.66 -1.34
CA LYS A 112 -10.41 2.28 -1.70
C LYS A 112 -10.15 3.38 -2.71
N GLN A 113 -10.73 3.25 -3.90
CA GLN A 113 -10.68 4.28 -4.94
C GLN A 113 -12.08 4.59 -5.42
N ASP A 114 -12.56 5.80 -5.17
CA ASP A 114 -13.95 6.21 -5.39
C ASP A 114 -14.95 5.26 -4.69
N GLU A 115 -15.79 4.58 -5.48
CA GLU A 115 -16.76 3.59 -5.01
C GLU A 115 -16.24 2.15 -5.04
N PHE A 116 -14.98 1.95 -5.48
CA PHE A 116 -14.40 0.62 -5.65
C PHE A 116 -13.49 0.25 -4.48
N TYR A 117 -13.60 -1.00 -4.05
CA TYR A 117 -12.71 -1.63 -3.08
C TYR A 117 -11.89 -2.70 -3.79
N PHE A 118 -10.57 -2.57 -3.69
CA PHE A 118 -9.60 -3.53 -4.21
C PHE A 118 -8.97 -4.25 -3.03
N HIS A 119 -9.14 -5.57 -2.96
CA HIS A 119 -8.45 -6.44 -2.01
C HIS A 119 -7.50 -7.33 -2.80
N MET A 120 -6.20 -7.23 -2.56
CA MET A 120 -5.18 -7.93 -3.31
C MET A 120 -4.27 -8.74 -2.39
N GLU A 121 -3.89 -9.96 -2.80
CA GLU A 121 -2.94 -10.77 -2.02
C GLU A 121 -1.56 -10.12 -2.00
N THR A 122 -1.10 -9.64 -3.16
CA THR A 122 0.22 -9.00 -3.27
C THR A 122 0.24 -7.85 -4.25
N ALA A 123 1.03 -6.83 -3.91
CA ALA A 123 1.37 -5.74 -4.82
C ALA A 123 2.88 -5.53 -4.86
N LYS A 124 3.39 -5.19 -6.05
CA LYS A 124 4.79 -4.81 -6.28
C LYS A 124 4.83 -3.44 -6.95
N ARG A 125 5.35 -2.45 -6.22
CA ARG A 125 5.67 -1.15 -6.80
C ARG A 125 7.02 -1.24 -7.50
N GLN A 126 7.07 -0.81 -8.75
CA GLN A 126 8.28 -0.77 -9.55
C GLN A 126 8.96 0.60 -9.45
N THR A 127 10.19 0.70 -9.93
CA THR A 127 10.96 1.97 -9.95
C THR A 127 10.28 3.06 -10.79
N ASN A 128 9.51 2.68 -11.81
CA ASN A 128 8.73 3.59 -12.68
C ASN A 128 7.35 3.92 -12.10
N GLU A 129 7.13 3.69 -10.80
CA GLU A 129 5.89 3.92 -10.06
C GLU A 129 4.72 3.01 -10.45
N GLU A 130 4.85 2.15 -11.44
CA GLU A 130 3.82 1.16 -11.75
C GLU A 130 3.62 0.18 -10.59
N ILE A 131 2.34 -0.13 -10.31
CA ILE A 131 1.97 -1.08 -9.26
C ILE A 131 1.39 -2.33 -9.93
N HIS A 132 2.10 -3.44 -9.79
CA HIS A 132 1.69 -4.74 -10.29
C HIS A 132 0.95 -5.48 -9.17
N LEU A 133 -0.31 -5.79 -9.41
CA LEU A 133 -1.20 -6.48 -8.48
C LEU A 133 -1.40 -7.94 -8.91
N LEU A 134 -1.38 -8.84 -7.94
CA LEU A 134 -1.63 -10.27 -8.18
C LEU A 134 -2.75 -10.75 -7.29
N LYS A 135 -3.63 -11.56 -7.86
CA LYS A 135 -4.76 -12.25 -7.22
C LYS A 135 -5.55 -11.32 -6.30
N GLY A 136 -6.72 -10.96 -6.70
CA GLY A 136 -7.48 -10.05 -5.89
C GLY A 136 -8.95 -10.01 -6.23
N ARG A 137 -9.66 -9.20 -5.49
CA ARG A 137 -11.10 -8.97 -5.61
C ARG A 137 -11.35 -7.49 -5.82
N LEU A 138 -12.20 -7.17 -6.79
CA LEU A 138 -12.72 -5.82 -7.04
C LEU A 138 -14.23 -5.83 -6.78
N THR A 139 -14.70 -4.97 -5.91
CA THR A 139 -16.10 -4.84 -5.54
C THR A 139 -16.48 -3.39 -5.28
N THR A 140 -17.78 -3.09 -5.31
CA THR A 140 -18.33 -1.82 -4.77
C THR A 140 -19.02 -2.04 -3.42
N CYS A 141 -18.94 -3.26 -2.87
CA CYS A 141 -19.50 -3.60 -1.56
C CYS A 141 -18.45 -3.34 -0.49
N ASP A 142 -18.80 -2.62 0.57
CA ASP A 142 -17.94 -2.24 1.69
C ASP A 142 -17.77 -3.32 2.76
N LEU A 143 -18.39 -4.50 2.57
CA LEU A 143 -18.29 -5.61 3.50
C LEU A 143 -16.96 -6.35 3.33
N GLU A 144 -16.43 -6.88 4.41
CA GLU A 144 -15.23 -7.75 4.42
C GLU A 144 -15.44 -8.99 3.54
N GLU A 145 -16.65 -9.57 3.57
CA GLU A 145 -17.10 -10.60 2.62
C GLU A 145 -18.18 -10.00 1.71
N PRO A 146 -17.79 -9.49 0.53
CA PRO A 146 -18.73 -8.82 -0.36
C PRO A 146 -19.72 -9.78 -0.99
N HIS A 147 -20.96 -9.33 -1.16
CA HIS A 147 -22.01 -10.11 -1.83
C HIS A 147 -21.65 -10.50 -3.26
N TYR A 148 -20.85 -9.68 -3.93
CA TYR A 148 -20.31 -9.93 -5.26
C TYR A 148 -18.95 -9.26 -5.43
N HIS A 149 -18.11 -9.85 -6.23
CA HIS A 149 -16.83 -9.27 -6.60
C HIS A 149 -16.36 -9.82 -7.95
N PHE A 150 -15.54 -9.07 -8.63
CA PHE A 150 -14.73 -9.58 -9.72
C PHE A 150 -13.44 -10.17 -9.17
N GLN A 151 -13.25 -11.45 -9.38
CA GLN A 151 -11.99 -12.12 -9.05
C GLN A 151 -10.98 -11.81 -10.14
N LEU A 152 -9.90 -11.13 -9.79
CA LEU A 152 -8.83 -10.69 -10.67
C LEU A 152 -7.64 -11.64 -10.56
N SER A 153 -7.05 -12.04 -11.68
CA SER A 153 -5.79 -12.79 -11.70
C SER A 153 -4.59 -11.87 -11.49
N LYS A 154 -4.56 -10.75 -12.21
CA LYS A 154 -3.53 -9.72 -12.17
C LYS A 154 -4.07 -8.38 -12.63
N ALA A 155 -3.46 -7.29 -12.17
CA ALA A 155 -3.69 -5.96 -12.69
C ALA A 155 -2.40 -5.13 -12.64
N VAL A 156 -2.34 -4.08 -13.44
CA VAL A 156 -1.28 -3.07 -13.41
C VAL A 156 -1.94 -1.71 -13.27
N ILE A 157 -1.58 -1.00 -12.23
CA ILE A 157 -1.93 0.40 -12.04
C ILE A 157 -0.78 1.26 -12.52
N VAL A 158 -1.06 2.15 -13.45
CA VAL A 158 -0.15 3.22 -13.87
C VAL A 158 -0.69 4.49 -13.22
N PRO A 159 -0.04 5.04 -12.19
CA PRO A 159 -0.52 6.21 -11.45
C PRO A 159 -0.92 7.34 -12.38
N ASN A 160 -2.03 8.02 -12.10
CA ASN A 160 -2.57 9.14 -12.84
C ASN A 160 -2.88 8.89 -14.33
N LYS A 161 -2.83 7.62 -14.80
CA LYS A 161 -3.05 7.29 -16.21
C LYS A 161 -4.15 6.24 -16.40
N ARG A 162 -3.99 5.05 -15.85
CA ARG A 162 -4.87 3.92 -16.16
C ARG A 162 -4.68 2.74 -15.21
N ILE A 163 -5.72 1.92 -15.12
CA ILE A 163 -5.65 0.58 -14.56
C ILE A 163 -5.93 -0.42 -15.69
N VAL A 164 -5.06 -1.41 -15.84
CA VAL A 164 -5.24 -2.50 -16.81
C VAL A 164 -5.29 -3.81 -16.05
N SER A 165 -6.38 -4.56 -16.20
CA SER A 165 -6.49 -5.89 -15.61
C SER A 165 -6.34 -7.00 -16.64
N GLY A 166 -5.85 -8.15 -16.20
CA GLY A 166 -5.95 -9.40 -16.93
C GLY A 166 -7.35 -10.02 -16.80
N PRO A 167 -7.49 -11.34 -17.07
CA PRO A 167 -8.76 -12.03 -16.95
C PRO A 167 -9.39 -11.87 -15.56
N MET A 168 -10.71 -11.63 -15.56
CA MET A 168 -11.50 -11.51 -14.34
C MET A 168 -12.84 -12.22 -14.50
N ASN A 169 -13.35 -12.81 -13.43
CA ASN A 169 -14.63 -13.48 -13.37
C ASN A 169 -15.50 -12.88 -12.27
N LEU A 170 -16.79 -12.74 -12.54
CA LEU A 170 -17.76 -12.32 -11.53
C LEU A 170 -18.09 -13.48 -10.59
N TRP A 171 -17.99 -13.22 -9.30
CA TRP A 171 -18.40 -14.11 -8.22
C TRP A 171 -19.57 -13.48 -7.46
N VAL A 172 -20.56 -14.27 -7.13
CA VAL A 172 -21.73 -13.85 -6.34
C VAL A 172 -21.89 -14.80 -5.16
N LYS A 173 -21.85 -14.28 -3.95
CA LYS A 173 -21.92 -15.07 -2.70
C LYS A 173 -20.95 -16.26 -2.68
N GLY A 174 -19.71 -16.04 -3.14
CA GLY A 174 -18.68 -17.07 -3.16
C GLY A 174 -18.81 -18.10 -4.29
N ILE A 175 -19.77 -17.96 -5.20
CA ILE A 175 -19.99 -18.87 -6.34
C ILE A 175 -19.53 -18.19 -7.64
N PRO A 176 -18.62 -18.81 -8.42
CA PRO A 176 -18.20 -18.28 -9.69
C PRO A 176 -19.35 -18.32 -10.70
N THR A 177 -19.58 -17.24 -11.42
CA THR A 177 -20.55 -17.17 -12.52
C THR A 177 -19.84 -17.38 -13.86
N PRO A 178 -20.55 -17.71 -14.93
CA PRO A 178 -19.98 -17.79 -16.27
C PRO A 178 -19.63 -16.41 -16.88
N LEU A 179 -19.92 -15.33 -16.16
CA LEU A 179 -19.60 -13.97 -16.59
C LEU A 179 -18.14 -13.64 -16.28
N GLY A 180 -17.36 -13.43 -17.31
CA GLY A 180 -15.97 -13.03 -17.21
C GLY A 180 -15.58 -12.06 -18.31
N LEU A 181 -14.52 -11.31 -18.04
CA LEU A 181 -13.89 -10.42 -19.00
C LEU A 181 -12.45 -10.88 -19.23
N PRO A 182 -11.98 -10.97 -20.48
CA PRO A 182 -10.59 -11.38 -20.76
C PRO A 182 -9.59 -10.33 -20.31
N PHE A 183 -9.97 -9.07 -20.29
CA PHE A 183 -9.20 -7.93 -19.77
C PHE A 183 -10.13 -6.75 -19.50
N SER A 184 -9.67 -5.79 -18.70
CA SER A 184 -10.34 -4.52 -18.48
C SER A 184 -9.35 -3.38 -18.60
N TYR A 185 -9.82 -2.27 -19.13
CA TYR A 185 -9.07 -1.03 -19.21
C TYR A 185 -9.90 0.09 -18.57
N ILE A 186 -9.40 0.66 -17.49
CA ILE A 186 -10.05 1.76 -16.77
C ILE A 186 -9.12 2.97 -16.85
N PRO A 187 -9.46 3.98 -17.67
CA PRO A 187 -8.68 5.22 -17.70
C PRO A 187 -8.91 5.99 -16.39
N ASN A 188 -7.82 6.45 -15.78
CA ASN A 188 -7.92 7.37 -14.63
C ASN A 188 -8.14 8.79 -15.19
N GLN A 189 -9.41 9.17 -15.40
CA GLN A 189 -9.77 10.52 -15.83
C GLN A 189 -10.27 11.29 -14.61
N GLU A 190 -9.63 12.39 -14.28
CA GLU A 190 -10.03 13.30 -13.20
C GLU A 190 -11.40 13.97 -13.39
N LYS A 191 -12.06 13.77 -14.52
CA LYS A 191 -13.41 14.28 -14.78
C LYS A 191 -14.27 13.22 -15.50
N LYS A 192 -15.19 12.62 -14.79
CA LYS A 192 -16.33 11.92 -15.38
C LYS A 192 -17.26 12.95 -16.00
N THR A 193 -17.06 13.29 -17.26
CA THR A 193 -18.15 13.87 -18.06
C THR A 193 -19.02 12.72 -18.55
N SER A 194 -19.93 12.26 -17.70
CA SER A 194 -21.06 11.46 -18.15
C SER A 194 -22.09 12.43 -18.74
N GLY A 195 -21.94 12.77 -20.00
CA GLY A 195 -22.90 13.54 -20.76
C GLY A 195 -23.33 12.73 -21.97
N LEU A 196 -24.55 12.25 -22.01
CA LEU A 196 -25.25 11.97 -23.26
C LEU A 196 -25.38 13.30 -23.99
N LEU A 197 -24.49 13.54 -24.95
CA LEU A 197 -24.63 14.64 -25.89
C LEU A 197 -25.75 14.23 -26.87
N PHE A 198 -26.93 14.81 -26.70
CA PHE A 198 -27.95 14.77 -27.75
C PHE A 198 -27.48 15.72 -28.86
N PRO A 199 -27.43 15.26 -30.12
CA PRO A 199 -27.13 16.18 -31.22
C PRO A 199 -28.29 17.21 -31.33
N ALA A 200 -27.91 18.48 -31.48
CA ALA A 200 -28.79 19.60 -31.71
C ALA A 200 -29.35 19.55 -33.15
#